data_1d7acd99bb7f07ec2cc2e7800140c66f
#
_entry.id   1d7acd99bb7f07ec2cc2e7800140c66f
#
_cell.length_a   1.000
_cell.length_b   1.000
_cell.length_c   1.000
_cell.angle_alpha   90.00
_cell.angle_beta   90.00
_cell.angle_gamma   90.00
#
_symmetry.space_group_name_H-M   'P 1'
#
loop_
_entity.id
_entity.type
_entity.pdbx_description
1 polymer ?
#
loop_
_entity_poly.entity_id
_entity_poly.type
_entity_poly.pdbx_seq_one_letter_code
_entity_poly.pdbx_strand_id
1 'polypeptide(L)'
;LVHSAISIDIVERMRKLAPIPQMDKILLDIQDYHTSIKEAGEIARDANVKHLLIYHSIPTPRNTLMERVFFRPIEGIFEDYTLSDDGTRVIMPVGNNEIVIDKIN
;
A
#
# COMPACT_ATOMS: atom_id res chain seq x y z
N LEU A 1 9.07 7.35 3.82
CA LEU A 1 7.94 6.93 4.65
C LEU A 1 7.65 5.47 4.43
N VAL A 2 7.56 4.72 5.50
CA VAL A 2 7.17 3.31 5.49
C VAL A 2 5.79 3.21 6.14
N HIS A 3 4.82 2.66 5.43
CA HIS A 3 3.45 2.61 5.90
C HIS A 3 2.72 1.37 5.41
N SER A 4 1.81 0.86 6.22
CA SER A 4 0.86 -0.17 5.76
C SER A 4 -0.28 0.48 4.98
N ALA A 5 -0.96 -0.30 4.14
CA ALA A 5 -2.10 0.23 3.40
C ALA A 5 -3.13 -0.84 3.07
N ILE A 6 -4.39 -0.42 3.04
CA ILE A 6 -5.52 -1.25 2.64
C ILE A 6 -6.14 -0.67 1.35
N SER A 7 -6.50 -1.56 0.43
CA SER A 7 -7.32 -1.18 -0.70
C SER A 7 -8.79 -1.34 -0.32
N ILE A 8 -9.43 -0.24 -0.02
CA ILE A 8 -10.86 -0.23 0.32
C ILE A 8 -11.69 -0.77 -0.83
N ASP A 9 -11.37 -0.41 -2.06
CA ASP A 9 -12.10 -0.86 -3.25
C ASP A 9 -12.07 -2.38 -3.41
N ILE A 10 -10.91 -2.99 -3.22
CA ILE A 10 -10.77 -4.45 -3.33
C ILE A 10 -11.48 -5.15 -2.17
N VAL A 11 -11.31 -4.64 -0.95
CA VAL A 11 -11.98 -5.21 0.23
C VAL A 11 -13.50 -5.14 0.09
N GLU A 12 -14.03 -4.04 -0.40
CA GLU A 12 -15.48 -3.91 -0.63
C GLU A 12 -15.98 -4.89 -1.70
N ARG A 13 -15.20 -5.15 -2.75
CA ARG A 13 -15.53 -6.19 -3.73
C ARG A 13 -15.54 -7.57 -3.11
N MET A 14 -14.59 -7.86 -2.23
CA MET A 14 -14.55 -9.13 -1.49
C MET A 14 -15.80 -9.32 -0.63
N ARG A 15 -16.27 -8.26 0.03
CA ARG A 15 -17.50 -8.30 0.82
C ARG A 15 -18.72 -8.66 -0.03
N LYS A 16 -18.80 -8.10 -1.24
CA LYS A 16 -19.93 -8.34 -2.14
C LYS A 16 -19.92 -9.75 -2.74
N LEU A 17 -18.71 -10.30 -2.99
CA LEU A 17 -18.57 -11.59 -3.66
C LEU A 17 -18.61 -12.78 -2.70
N ALA A 18 -18.36 -12.57 -1.41
CA ALA A 18 -18.32 -13.62 -0.40
C ALA A 18 -19.31 -13.30 0.72
N PRO A 19 -20.60 -13.60 0.53
CA PRO A 19 -21.65 -13.22 1.47
C PRO A 19 -21.70 -14.14 2.70
N ILE A 20 -20.57 -14.30 3.38
CA ILE A 20 -20.47 -15.01 4.66
C ILE A 20 -20.54 -13.94 5.75
N PRO A 21 -21.56 -13.94 6.64
CA PRO A 21 -21.77 -12.85 7.59
C PRO A 21 -20.56 -12.55 8.49
N GLN A 22 -19.83 -13.57 8.93
CA GLN A 22 -18.63 -13.40 9.76
C GLN A 22 -17.50 -12.71 8.99
N MET A 23 -17.30 -13.09 7.73
CA MET A 23 -16.29 -12.50 6.88
C MET A 23 -16.66 -11.06 6.52
N ASP A 24 -17.93 -10.80 6.28
CA ASP A 24 -18.41 -9.45 5.99
C ASP A 24 -18.07 -8.48 7.12
N LYS A 25 -18.30 -8.89 8.36
CA LYS A 25 -17.97 -8.07 9.53
C LYS A 25 -16.46 -7.83 9.63
N ILE A 26 -15.64 -8.87 9.45
CA ILE A 26 -14.19 -8.73 9.51
C ILE A 26 -13.70 -7.77 8.44
N LEU A 27 -14.16 -7.92 7.21
CA LEU A 27 -13.75 -7.06 6.10
C LEU A 27 -14.22 -5.62 6.26
N LEU A 28 -15.33 -5.40 6.94
CA LEU A 28 -15.78 -4.06 7.29
C LEU A 28 -14.92 -3.45 8.41
N ASP A 29 -14.68 -4.22 9.47
CA ASP A 29 -13.95 -3.74 10.66
C ASP A 29 -12.50 -3.38 10.32
N ILE A 30 -11.80 -4.15 9.47
CA ILE A 30 -10.41 -3.87 9.15
C ILE A 30 -10.22 -2.53 8.44
N GLN A 31 -11.26 -1.99 7.83
CA GLN A 31 -11.20 -0.66 7.20
C GLN A 31 -11.05 0.46 8.25
N ASP A 32 -11.44 0.21 9.48
CA ASP A 32 -11.35 1.20 10.56
C ASP A 32 -9.95 1.26 11.20
N TYR A 33 -9.15 0.20 11.07
CA TYR A 33 -7.82 0.16 11.69
C TYR A 33 -6.67 0.39 10.73
N HIS A 34 -6.91 0.39 9.44
CA HIS A 34 -5.86 0.48 8.43
C HIS A 34 -6.01 1.73 7.59
N THR A 35 -4.87 2.32 7.28
CA THR A 35 -4.82 3.47 6.37
C THR A 35 -5.08 3.00 4.94
N SER A 36 -5.99 3.69 4.24
CA SER A 36 -6.23 3.40 2.84
C SER A 36 -5.00 3.79 2.01
N ILE A 37 -4.87 3.19 0.81
CA ILE A 37 -3.77 3.54 -0.09
C ILE A 37 -3.83 5.02 -0.48
N LYS A 38 -5.01 5.59 -0.64
CA LYS A 38 -5.19 7.00 -0.93
C LYS A 38 -4.67 7.87 0.22
N GLU A 39 -5.04 7.54 1.45
CA GLU A 39 -4.58 8.26 2.64
C GLU A 39 -3.07 8.17 2.83
N ALA A 40 -2.48 6.99 2.57
CA ALA A 40 -1.03 6.83 2.63
C ALA A 40 -0.33 7.75 1.63
N GLY A 41 -0.88 7.88 0.42
CA GLY A 41 -0.38 8.82 -0.57
C GLY A 41 -0.51 10.27 -0.15
N GLU A 42 -1.63 10.64 0.45
CA GLU A 42 -1.85 11.98 0.98
C GLU A 42 -0.86 12.32 2.11
N ILE A 43 -0.63 11.38 3.02
CA ILE A 43 0.35 11.55 4.10
C ILE A 43 1.76 11.76 3.52
N ALA A 44 2.15 10.94 2.55
CA ALA A 44 3.46 11.05 1.91
C ALA A 44 3.63 12.39 1.20
N ARG A 45 2.60 12.84 0.50
CA ARG A 45 2.59 14.15 -0.17
C ARG A 45 2.72 15.29 0.83
N ASP A 46 1.90 15.28 1.86
CA ASP A 46 1.84 16.37 2.84
C ASP A 46 3.10 16.44 3.70
N ALA A 47 3.72 15.29 3.98
CA ALA A 47 5.00 15.22 4.67
C ALA A 47 6.20 15.52 3.77
N ASN A 48 5.97 15.66 2.46
CA ASN A 48 7.01 15.93 1.47
C ASN A 48 8.16 14.92 1.53
N VAL A 49 7.83 13.64 1.67
CA VAL A 49 8.81 12.57 1.65
C VAL A 49 9.29 12.27 0.23
N LYS A 50 10.48 11.70 0.09
CA LYS A 50 11.04 11.38 -1.22
C LYS A 50 10.47 10.10 -1.81
N HIS A 51 10.07 9.17 -0.95
CA HIS A 51 9.56 7.87 -1.38
C HIS A 51 8.62 7.30 -0.34
N LEU A 52 7.60 6.60 -0.81
CA LEU A 52 6.64 5.87 0.03
C LEU A 52 6.86 4.37 -0.18
N LEU A 53 7.17 3.66 0.89
CA LEU A 53 7.27 2.21 0.87
C LEU A 53 6.05 1.62 1.57
N ILE A 54 5.29 0.82 0.85
CA ILE A 54 4.13 0.15 1.40
C ILE A 54 4.52 -1.27 1.82
N TYR A 55 4.25 -1.60 3.06
CA TYR A 55 4.36 -2.94 3.61
C TYR A 55 3.01 -3.37 4.16
N HIS A 56 2.81 -4.62 4.45
CA HIS A 56 1.55 -5.15 4.99
C HIS A 56 0.35 -4.65 4.18
N SER A 57 0.37 -4.92 2.89
CA SER A 57 -0.74 -4.57 1.99
C SER A 57 -1.93 -5.50 2.18
N ILE A 58 -3.13 -4.95 2.18
CA ILE A 58 -4.38 -5.70 2.39
C ILE A 58 -5.35 -5.41 1.25
N PRO A 59 -5.74 -6.38 0.44
CA PRO A 59 -5.09 -7.70 0.30
C PRO A 59 -3.74 -7.58 -0.42
N THR A 60 -2.87 -8.57 -0.26
CA THR A 60 -1.59 -8.58 -0.95
C THR A 60 -1.79 -8.84 -2.44
N PRO A 61 -1.39 -7.92 -3.33
CA PRO A 61 -1.46 -8.14 -4.76
C PRO A 61 -0.58 -9.32 -5.19
N ARG A 62 -1.11 -10.21 -6.02
CA ARG A 62 -0.41 -11.42 -6.46
C ARG A 62 0.25 -11.29 -7.83
N ASN A 63 -0.08 -10.24 -8.57
CA ASN A 63 0.46 -10.01 -9.90
C ASN A 63 0.43 -8.51 -10.24
N THR A 64 1.03 -8.15 -11.37
CA THR A 64 1.15 -6.77 -11.82
C THR A 64 -0.21 -6.09 -12.02
N LEU A 65 -1.20 -6.82 -12.53
CA LEU A 65 -2.52 -6.26 -12.74
C LEU A 65 -3.21 -5.91 -11.42
N MET A 66 -3.13 -6.80 -10.44
CA MET A 66 -3.70 -6.57 -9.11
C MET A 66 -2.98 -5.42 -8.40
N GLU A 67 -1.66 -5.30 -8.59
CA GLU A 67 -0.88 -4.19 -8.05
C GLU A 67 -1.34 -2.86 -8.63
N ARG A 68 -1.62 -2.79 -9.92
CA ARG A 68 -2.17 -1.58 -10.55
C ARG A 68 -3.53 -1.20 -9.98
N VAL A 69 -4.39 -2.18 -9.77
CA VAL A 69 -5.71 -1.95 -9.17
C VAL A 69 -5.56 -1.44 -7.73
N PHE A 70 -4.65 -2.05 -6.97
CA PHE A 70 -4.37 -1.66 -5.59
C PHE A 70 -3.92 -0.20 -5.49
N PHE A 71 -3.02 0.24 -6.37
CA PHE A 71 -2.46 1.58 -6.33
C PHE A 71 -3.26 2.63 -7.11
N ARG A 72 -4.35 2.26 -7.77
CA ARG A 72 -5.14 3.21 -8.56
C ARG A 72 -5.53 4.47 -7.77
N PRO A 73 -5.99 4.38 -6.51
CA PRO A 73 -6.41 5.58 -5.76
C PRO A 73 -5.30 6.58 -5.45
N ILE A 74 -4.03 6.17 -5.53
CA ILE A 74 -2.90 7.06 -5.24
C ILE A 74 -2.44 7.86 -6.46
N GLU A 75 -2.90 7.50 -7.66
CA GLU A 75 -2.54 8.18 -8.91
C GLU A 75 -2.92 9.66 -8.84
N GLY A 76 -1.98 10.54 -9.23
CA GLY A 76 -2.18 11.99 -9.15
C GLY A 76 -1.97 12.58 -7.75
N ILE A 77 -1.78 11.77 -6.73
CA ILE A 77 -1.54 12.22 -5.36
C ILE A 77 -0.06 12.11 -4.99
N PHE A 78 0.53 10.93 -5.18
CA PHE A 78 1.93 10.68 -4.92
C PHE A 78 2.43 9.55 -5.83
N GLU A 79 3.50 9.82 -6.59
CA GLU A 79 3.94 8.90 -7.66
C GLU A 79 5.16 8.05 -7.27
N ASP A 80 5.96 8.47 -6.28
CA ASP A 80 7.19 7.77 -5.90
C ASP A 80 6.92 6.75 -4.80
N TYR A 81 6.36 5.62 -5.18
CA TYR A 81 6.03 4.57 -4.23
C TYR A 81 6.53 3.20 -4.70
N THR A 82 6.69 2.29 -3.76
CA THR A 82 7.04 0.89 -3.99
C THR A 82 6.21 0.01 -3.06
N LEU A 83 5.68 -1.08 -3.61
CA LEU A 83 5.12 -2.15 -2.81
C LEU A 83 6.26 -3.10 -2.43
N SER A 84 6.55 -3.21 -1.13
CA SER A 84 7.59 -4.11 -0.67
C SER A 84 7.11 -5.56 -0.65
N ASP A 85 8.05 -6.46 -0.85
CA ASP A 85 7.82 -7.87 -0.61
C ASP A 85 9.09 -8.45 0.04
N ASP A 86 9.15 -9.76 0.23
CA ASP A 86 10.26 -10.40 0.92
C ASP A 86 11.58 -10.11 0.20
N GLY A 87 12.56 -9.61 0.93
CA GLY A 87 13.85 -9.26 0.38
C GLY A 87 13.96 -7.84 -0.19
N THR A 88 12.91 -7.04 -0.16
CA THR A 88 13.00 -5.63 -0.54
C THR A 88 13.94 -4.90 0.40
N ARG A 89 14.92 -4.20 -0.16
CA ARG A 89 15.92 -3.47 0.60
C ARG A 89 15.88 -1.99 0.21
N VAL A 90 15.87 -1.12 1.23
CA VAL A 90 15.92 0.32 1.05
C VAL A 90 17.24 0.83 1.60
N ILE A 91 18.01 1.51 0.77
CA ILE A 91 19.28 2.09 1.14
C ILE A 91 19.16 3.61 1.14
N MET A 92 19.50 4.22 2.27
CA MET A 92 19.55 5.67 2.41
C MET A 92 20.98 6.07 2.76
N PRO A 93 21.84 6.29 1.74
CA PRO A 93 23.25 6.61 1.97
C PRO A 93 23.44 7.88 2.80
N VAL A 94 24.39 7.84 3.71
CA VAL A 94 24.75 9.01 4.51
C VAL A 94 25.42 10.05 3.62
N GLY A 95 25.00 11.30 3.75
CA GLY A 95 25.64 12.42 3.06
C GLY A 95 25.07 12.75 1.70
N ASN A 96 24.02 12.06 1.24
CA ASN A 96 23.26 12.44 0.06
C ASN A 96 21.77 12.17 0.25
N ASN A 97 20.98 12.58 -0.73
CA ASN A 97 19.52 12.48 -0.68
C ASN A 97 18.97 11.33 -1.52
N GLU A 98 19.81 10.40 -1.94
CA GLU A 98 19.36 9.27 -2.75
C GLU A 98 18.67 8.22 -1.90
N ILE A 99 17.65 7.62 -2.50
CA ILE A 99 17.00 6.43 -1.95
C ILE A 99 17.14 5.35 -3.01
N VAL A 100 17.79 4.24 -2.65
CA VAL A 100 18.00 3.10 -3.54
C VAL A 100 17.15 1.95 -3.06
N ILE A 101 16.36 1.38 -3.95
CA ILE A 101 15.50 0.24 -3.63
C ILE A 101 15.90 -0.92 -4.51
N ASP A 102 16.25 -2.05 -3.89
CA ASP A 102 16.61 -3.27 -4.59
C ASP A 102 16.07 -4.49 -3.85
N LYS A 103 16.43 -5.67 -4.32
CA LYS A 103 16.07 -6.94 -3.68
C LYS A 103 17.29 -7.75 -3.31
N ILE A 104 17.23 -8.36 -2.12
CA ILE A 104 18.24 -9.30 -1.65
C ILE A 104 17.72 -10.70 -1.98
N ASN A 105 18.09 -11.23 -3.15
CA ASN A 105 17.74 -12.59 -3.55
C ASN A 105 18.88 -13.20 -4.33
#